data_8515c58b546c4b097c17b85787592238
#
_entry.id   8515c58b546c4b097c17b85787592238
#
_cell.length_a   1.000
_cell.length_b   1.000
_cell.length_c   1.000
_cell.angle_alpha   90.00
_cell.angle_beta   90.00
_cell.angle_gamma   90.00
#
_symmetry.space_group_name_H-M   'P 1'
#
loop_
_entity.id
_entity.type
_entity.pdbx_description
1 polymer ?
#
loop_
_entity_poly.entity_id
_entity_poly.type
_entity_poly.pdbx_seq_one_letter_code
_entity_poly.pdbx_strand_id
1 'polypeptide(L)'
;ILALKKEDIDLKNRIIKVSKTITKDKNDKPILGETTKTYNSLRDVPIIKPLFPILSDLISEVDNYLFLYNNSFISPATINAHFKKLCKNANIKVFINPNKTVYTNNEIKKVNLKTSSVNTHMLRHTFATRCIESGMNALVLSKILGHKKIEITLNVYTSIFNKFTIKEVDKINNIF
;
A
#
# COMPACT_ATOMS: atom_id res chain seq x y z
N ILE A 1 0.77 7.86 3.53
CA ILE A 1 -0.41 8.52 2.90
C ILE A 1 -1.07 9.47 3.89
N LEU A 2 -1.51 9.04 5.06
CA LEU A 2 -2.27 9.87 6.02
C LEU A 2 -1.57 11.14 6.51
N ALA A 3 -0.25 11.23 6.37
CA ALA A 3 0.57 12.40 6.72
C ALA A 3 0.90 13.29 5.51
N LEU A 4 0.31 13.03 4.33
CA LEU A 4 0.57 13.82 3.14
C LEU A 4 0.02 15.25 3.28
N LYS A 5 0.84 16.20 2.87
CA LYS A 5 0.48 17.59 2.71
C LYS A 5 0.27 17.94 1.24
N LYS A 6 -0.39 19.07 1.00
CA LYS A 6 -0.52 19.66 -0.32
C LYS A 6 0.85 19.84 -0.99
N GLU A 7 1.83 20.36 -0.27
CA GLU A 7 3.20 20.58 -0.76
C GLU A 7 3.98 19.30 -1.13
N ASP A 8 3.54 18.14 -0.63
CA ASP A 8 4.15 16.85 -0.97
C ASP A 8 3.73 16.34 -2.36
N ILE A 9 2.74 16.99 -3.00
CA ILE A 9 2.22 16.61 -4.32
C ILE A 9 2.71 17.59 -5.38
N ASP A 10 3.68 17.15 -6.16
CA ASP A 10 4.21 17.89 -7.30
C ASP A 10 3.56 17.38 -8.60
N LEU A 11 2.47 18.03 -9.00
CA LEU A 11 1.76 17.67 -10.22
C LEU A 11 2.59 17.96 -11.48
N LYS A 12 3.45 18.98 -11.45
CA LYS A 12 4.30 19.35 -12.60
C LYS A 12 5.33 18.28 -12.92
N ASN A 13 6.02 17.78 -11.88
CA ASN A 13 7.00 16.71 -12.01
C ASN A 13 6.39 15.31 -11.86
N ARG A 14 5.08 15.22 -11.58
CA ARG A 14 4.33 13.97 -11.42
C ARG A 14 4.86 13.09 -10.29
N ILE A 15 5.11 13.70 -9.14
CA ILE A 15 5.73 13.03 -7.98
C ILE A 15 4.92 13.31 -6.72
N ILE A 16 4.75 12.27 -5.88
CA ILE A 16 4.32 12.38 -4.49
C ILE A 16 5.51 12.10 -3.60
N LYS A 17 5.91 13.08 -2.78
CA LYS A 17 6.99 12.92 -1.80
C LYS A 17 6.47 12.28 -0.53
N VAL A 18 6.99 11.10 -0.18
CA VAL A 18 6.62 10.40 1.05
C VAL A 18 7.74 10.56 2.06
N SER A 19 7.56 11.46 3.02
CA SER A 19 8.58 11.82 4.02
C SER A 19 8.13 11.61 5.46
N LYS A 20 6.83 11.56 5.72
CA LYS A 20 6.25 11.55 7.07
C LYS A 20 5.27 10.39 7.26
N THR A 21 5.00 10.06 8.51
CA THR A 21 4.04 9.02 8.87
C THR A 21 3.17 9.49 10.03
N ILE A 22 1.98 8.91 10.17
CA ILE A 22 1.17 9.05 11.38
C ILE A 22 1.57 7.94 12.35
N THR A 23 1.86 8.33 13.56
CA THR A 23 2.14 7.46 14.72
C THR A 23 1.07 7.65 15.78
N LYS A 24 1.23 7.02 16.93
CA LYS A 24 0.35 7.19 18.09
C LYS A 24 1.14 7.81 19.24
N ASP A 25 0.49 8.69 19.96
CA ASP A 25 0.98 9.21 21.23
C ASP A 25 0.78 8.20 22.38
N LYS A 26 1.11 8.63 23.60
CA LYS A 26 0.94 7.81 24.82
C LYS A 26 -0.54 7.49 25.14
N ASN A 27 -1.48 8.24 24.56
CA ASN A 27 -2.92 8.07 24.72
C ASN A 27 -3.58 7.41 23.51
N ASP A 28 -2.79 6.74 22.66
CA ASP A 28 -3.25 6.11 21.41
C ASP A 28 -3.84 7.08 20.35
N LYS A 29 -3.67 8.41 20.54
CA LYS A 29 -4.13 9.40 19.56
C LYS A 29 -3.17 9.46 18.36
N PRO A 30 -3.71 9.59 17.13
CA PRO A 30 -2.88 9.73 15.95
C PRO A 30 -2.17 11.08 15.93
N ILE A 31 -0.86 11.08 15.84
CA ILE A 31 0.00 12.26 15.74
C ILE A 31 0.96 12.15 14.58
N LEU A 32 1.47 13.28 14.13
CA LEU A 32 2.53 13.30 13.13
C LEU A 32 3.81 12.75 13.76
N GLY A 33 4.37 11.70 13.15
CA GLY A 33 5.68 11.18 13.53
C GLY A 33 6.79 12.07 12.97
N GLU A 34 7.82 12.32 13.75
CA GLU A 34 8.95 13.18 13.39
C GLU A 34 9.74 12.64 12.20
N THR A 35 9.82 11.32 12.07
CA THR A 35 10.51 10.66 10.96
C THR A 35 9.78 9.38 10.54
N THR A 36 10.03 8.93 9.31
CA THR A 36 9.67 7.58 8.89
C THR A 36 10.59 6.57 9.59
N LYS A 37 10.07 5.42 10.01
CA LYS A 37 10.80 4.37 10.77
C LYS A 37 12.13 3.94 10.14
N THR A 38 12.36 4.22 8.87
CA THR A 38 13.59 3.82 8.15
C THR A 38 13.88 4.78 7.01
N TYR A 39 15.17 4.96 6.69
CA TYR A 39 15.64 5.74 5.55
C TYR A 39 14.96 5.36 4.22
N ASN A 40 14.73 4.07 3.98
CA ASN A 40 14.06 3.56 2.78
C ASN A 40 12.55 3.92 2.70
N SER A 41 12.00 4.51 3.75
CA SER A 41 10.62 5.00 3.73
C SER A 41 10.49 6.39 3.11
N LEU A 42 11.60 7.14 3.04
CA LEU A 42 11.68 8.37 2.26
C LEU A 42 11.74 7.99 0.79
N ARG A 43 10.77 8.42 0.01
CA ARG A 43 10.73 8.10 -1.41
C ARG A 43 9.81 9.01 -2.19
N ASP A 44 10.12 9.13 -3.45
CA ASP A 44 9.29 9.75 -4.44
C ASP A 44 8.45 8.66 -5.15
N VAL A 45 7.14 8.86 -5.17
CA VAL A 45 6.19 7.94 -5.81
C VAL A 45 5.66 8.62 -7.08
N PRO A 46 5.89 8.05 -8.26
CA PRO A 46 5.36 8.61 -9.51
C PRO A 46 3.84 8.62 -9.54
N ILE A 47 3.25 9.71 -10.04
CA ILE A 47 1.81 9.87 -10.23
C ILE A 47 1.42 9.26 -11.58
N ILE A 48 0.54 8.26 -11.56
CA ILE A 48 -0.05 7.69 -12.77
C ILE A 48 -1.10 8.64 -13.36
N LYS A 49 -1.26 8.65 -14.68
CA LYS A 49 -2.17 9.57 -15.38
C LYS A 49 -3.61 9.60 -14.80
N PRO A 50 -4.25 8.45 -14.52
CA PRO A 50 -5.63 8.47 -13.97
C PRO A 50 -5.78 9.11 -12.59
N LEU A 51 -4.68 9.23 -11.82
CA LEU A 51 -4.70 9.84 -10.50
C LEU A 51 -4.59 11.37 -10.54
N PHE A 52 -4.20 11.93 -11.68
CA PHE A 52 -3.97 13.37 -11.85
C PHE A 52 -5.18 14.24 -11.51
N PRO A 53 -6.35 14.05 -12.15
CA PRO A 53 -7.53 14.87 -11.86
C PRO A 53 -7.95 14.73 -10.39
N ILE A 54 -7.93 13.52 -9.84
CA ILE A 54 -8.30 13.27 -8.44
C ILE A 54 -7.40 14.04 -7.47
N LEU A 55 -6.08 14.05 -7.73
CA LEU A 55 -5.14 14.80 -6.89
C LEU A 55 -5.28 16.31 -7.09
N SER A 56 -5.53 16.77 -8.30
CA SER A 56 -5.75 18.18 -8.59
C SER A 56 -6.95 18.72 -7.81
N ASP A 57 -8.07 18.01 -7.84
CA ASP A 57 -9.27 18.38 -7.10
C ASP A 57 -9.00 18.34 -5.58
N LEU A 58 -8.40 17.27 -5.11
CA LEU A 58 -8.10 17.10 -3.68
C LEU A 58 -7.21 18.21 -3.12
N ILE A 59 -6.14 18.61 -3.83
CA ILE A 59 -5.25 19.68 -3.37
C ILE A 59 -5.87 21.08 -3.49
N SER A 60 -6.89 21.26 -4.33
CA SER A 60 -7.62 22.54 -4.41
C SER A 60 -8.53 22.77 -3.20
N GLU A 61 -9.02 21.71 -2.57
CA GLU A 61 -9.95 21.74 -1.45
C GLU A 61 -9.29 21.85 -0.08
N VAL A 62 -7.95 21.71 0.00
CA VAL A 62 -7.22 21.68 1.28
C VAL A 62 -6.15 22.75 1.35
N ASP A 63 -5.91 23.28 2.54
CA ASP A 63 -4.85 24.27 2.78
C ASP A 63 -3.50 23.62 3.09
N ASN A 64 -3.48 22.51 3.82
CA ASN A 64 -2.24 21.89 4.31
C ASN A 64 -2.26 20.35 4.18
N TYR A 65 -2.84 19.64 5.16
CA TYR A 65 -2.88 18.17 5.15
C TYR A 65 -4.07 17.63 4.36
N LEU A 66 -3.84 16.62 3.53
CA LEU A 66 -4.87 16.03 2.68
C LEU A 66 -5.91 15.21 3.48
N PHE A 67 -5.50 14.63 4.60
CA PHE A 67 -6.31 13.66 5.33
C PHE A 67 -6.47 14.07 6.80
N LEU A 68 -7.35 15.03 7.04
CA LEU A 68 -7.79 15.41 8.39
C LEU A 68 -9.29 15.12 8.54
N TYR A 69 -9.70 14.86 9.76
CA TYR A 69 -11.10 14.81 10.17
C TYR A 69 -11.28 15.65 11.43
N ASN A 70 -12.13 16.67 11.39
CA ASN A 70 -12.29 17.65 12.47
C ASN A 70 -10.94 18.19 12.98
N ASN A 71 -10.08 18.63 12.08
CA ASN A 71 -8.71 19.12 12.32
C ASN A 71 -7.79 18.14 13.07
N SER A 72 -8.12 16.86 13.08
CA SER A 72 -7.31 15.81 13.70
C SER A 72 -6.83 14.78 12.67
N PHE A 73 -5.66 14.21 12.90
CA PHE A 73 -5.17 13.14 12.04
C PHE A 73 -6.02 11.87 12.14
N ILE A 74 -6.24 11.24 11.00
CA ILE A 74 -6.99 9.98 10.92
C ILE A 74 -6.08 8.82 11.27
N SER A 75 -6.54 7.88 12.12
CA SER A 75 -5.77 6.69 12.44
C SER A 75 -5.81 5.66 11.31
N PRO A 76 -4.75 4.85 11.13
CA PRO A 76 -4.79 3.71 10.19
C PRO A 76 -5.92 2.73 10.47
N ALA A 77 -6.31 2.55 11.73
CA ALA A 77 -7.42 1.69 12.13
C ALA A 77 -8.77 2.22 11.60
N THR A 78 -8.99 3.53 11.69
CA THR A 78 -10.18 4.21 11.17
C THR A 78 -10.31 4.01 9.65
N ILE A 79 -9.22 4.22 8.90
CA ILE A 79 -9.21 4.00 7.45
C ILE A 79 -9.50 2.53 7.09
N ASN A 80 -8.92 1.59 7.82
CA ASN A 80 -9.20 0.17 7.60
C ASN A 80 -10.67 -0.18 7.88
N ALA A 81 -11.28 0.41 8.91
CA ALA A 81 -12.69 0.22 9.21
C ALA A 81 -13.60 0.76 8.08
N HIS A 82 -13.31 1.96 7.58
CA HIS A 82 -14.03 2.55 6.45
C HIS A 82 -13.83 1.72 5.17
N PHE A 83 -12.61 1.28 4.88
CA PHE A 83 -12.34 0.43 3.72
C PHE A 83 -13.12 -0.89 3.77
N LYS A 84 -13.19 -1.53 4.94
CA LYS A 84 -14.03 -2.73 5.13
C LYS A 84 -15.51 -2.46 4.86
N LYS A 85 -16.02 -1.33 5.35
CA LYS A 85 -17.42 -0.92 5.09
C LYS A 85 -17.68 -0.71 3.60
N LEU A 86 -16.77 -0.03 2.89
CA LEU A 86 -16.85 0.16 1.44
C LEU A 86 -16.85 -1.17 0.69
N CYS A 87 -15.93 -2.08 1.02
CA CYS A 87 -15.87 -3.40 0.40
C CYS A 87 -17.17 -4.19 0.63
N LYS A 88 -17.75 -4.11 1.83
CA LYS A 88 -19.04 -4.74 2.15
C LYS A 88 -20.17 -4.15 1.31
N ASN A 89 -20.26 -2.83 1.20
CA ASN A 89 -21.29 -2.14 0.42
C ASN A 89 -21.18 -2.44 -1.08
N ALA A 90 -19.96 -2.64 -1.58
CA ALA A 90 -19.67 -3.02 -2.95
C ALA A 90 -19.84 -4.54 -3.22
N ASN A 91 -20.37 -5.30 -2.26
CA ASN A 91 -20.51 -6.77 -2.33
C ASN A 91 -19.18 -7.50 -2.67
N ILE A 92 -18.05 -6.91 -2.33
CA ILE A 92 -16.76 -7.58 -2.45
C ILE A 92 -16.70 -8.70 -1.42
N LYS A 93 -16.58 -9.96 -1.89
CA LYS A 93 -16.48 -11.12 -1.02
C LYS A 93 -15.24 -11.01 -0.16
N VAL A 94 -15.43 -10.92 1.14
CA VAL A 94 -14.35 -10.93 2.13
C VAL A 94 -14.06 -12.38 2.46
N PHE A 95 -12.91 -12.88 2.05
CA PHE A 95 -12.47 -14.21 2.47
C PHE A 95 -12.07 -14.15 3.94
N ILE A 96 -12.87 -14.82 4.78
CA ILE A 96 -12.50 -15.08 6.17
C ILE A 96 -11.54 -16.26 6.13
N ASN A 97 -10.29 -16.06 6.54
CA ASN A 97 -9.35 -17.17 6.69
C ASN A 97 -9.64 -17.87 8.04
N PRO A 98 -10.29 -19.05 8.04
CA PRO A 98 -10.70 -19.72 9.27
C PRO A 98 -9.53 -20.33 10.05
N ASN A 99 -8.34 -20.41 9.45
CA ASN A 99 -7.21 -21.19 9.97
C ASN A 99 -5.94 -20.36 10.16
N LYS A 100 -6.00 -19.28 10.94
CA LYS A 100 -4.76 -18.64 11.37
C LYS A 100 -4.20 -19.36 12.58
N THR A 101 -3.11 -20.11 12.37
CA THR A 101 -2.33 -20.69 13.46
C THR A 101 -1.48 -19.61 14.10
N VAL A 102 -1.62 -19.36 15.39
CA VAL A 102 -0.78 -18.44 16.15
C VAL A 102 0.11 -19.27 17.08
N TYR A 103 1.41 -19.06 16.95
CA TYR A 103 2.39 -19.66 17.86
C TYR A 103 2.55 -18.75 19.08
N THR A 104 2.18 -19.23 20.25
CA THR A 104 2.41 -18.53 21.52
C THR A 104 3.02 -19.53 22.51
N ASN A 105 4.20 -19.21 23.03
CA ASN A 105 4.88 -19.98 24.10
C ASN A 105 4.93 -21.49 23.87
N ASN A 106 5.45 -21.93 22.69
CA ASN A 106 5.56 -23.33 22.29
C ASN A 106 4.24 -24.15 22.18
N GLU A 107 3.10 -23.51 22.24
CA GLU A 107 1.81 -24.16 21.98
C GLU A 107 1.19 -23.65 20.67
N ILE A 108 0.68 -24.60 19.87
CA ILE A 108 -0.07 -24.31 18.64
C ILE A 108 -1.54 -24.09 19.02
N LYS A 109 -2.00 -22.85 19.11
CA LYS A 109 -3.43 -22.57 19.29
C LYS A 109 -4.07 -22.25 17.95
N LYS A 110 -5.04 -23.05 17.51
CA LYS A 110 -5.95 -22.69 16.43
C LYS A 110 -6.88 -21.59 16.93
N VAL A 111 -6.57 -20.36 16.60
CA VAL A 111 -7.44 -19.22 16.94
C VAL A 111 -8.42 -19.03 15.79
N ASN A 112 -9.68 -19.34 16.01
CA ASN A 112 -10.80 -18.97 15.12
C ASN A 112 -11.01 -17.45 15.16
N LEU A 113 -10.07 -16.70 14.58
CA LEU A 113 -10.24 -15.27 14.40
C LEU A 113 -11.16 -15.05 13.19
N LYS A 114 -12.41 -14.71 13.44
CA LYS A 114 -13.32 -14.08 12.47
C LYS A 114 -12.79 -12.68 12.11
N THR A 115 -11.58 -12.58 11.61
CA THR A 115 -11.02 -11.34 11.10
C THR A 115 -11.31 -11.27 9.61
N SER A 116 -12.06 -10.26 9.20
CA SER A 116 -12.20 -9.98 7.77
C SER A 116 -10.79 -9.80 7.21
N SER A 117 -10.43 -10.55 6.17
CA SER A 117 -9.11 -10.50 5.54
C SER A 117 -8.84 -9.20 4.79
N VAL A 118 -9.87 -8.37 4.58
CA VAL A 118 -9.77 -7.12 3.83
C VAL A 118 -9.19 -6.00 4.69
N ASN A 119 -8.10 -5.43 4.22
CA ASN A 119 -7.48 -4.24 4.79
C ASN A 119 -6.83 -3.40 3.67
N THR A 120 -6.48 -2.16 3.96
CA THR A 120 -5.88 -1.24 2.98
C THR A 120 -4.53 -1.72 2.44
N HIS A 121 -3.82 -2.61 3.14
CA HIS A 121 -2.57 -3.19 2.65
C HIS A 121 -2.78 -4.09 1.42
N MET A 122 -3.98 -4.66 1.27
CA MET A 122 -4.33 -5.41 0.07
C MET A 122 -4.31 -4.55 -1.21
N LEU A 123 -4.64 -3.25 -1.11
CA LEU A 123 -4.52 -2.33 -2.24
C LEU A 123 -3.07 -2.25 -2.73
N ARG A 124 -2.12 -2.22 -1.79
CA ARG A 124 -0.69 -2.26 -2.12
C ARG A 124 -0.28 -3.58 -2.78
N HIS A 125 -0.77 -4.71 -2.28
CA HIS A 125 -0.52 -6.01 -2.92
C HIS A 125 -1.12 -6.08 -4.32
N THR A 126 -2.37 -5.63 -4.49
CA THR A 126 -3.02 -5.57 -5.81
C THR A 126 -2.25 -4.70 -6.77
N PHE A 127 -1.80 -3.52 -6.34
CA PHE A 127 -0.97 -2.64 -7.15
C PHE A 127 0.34 -3.34 -7.56
N ALA A 128 1.04 -3.95 -6.60
CA ALA A 128 2.28 -4.67 -6.88
C ALA A 128 2.07 -5.79 -7.91
N THR A 129 1.04 -6.60 -7.72
CA THR A 129 0.67 -7.68 -8.65
C THR A 129 0.39 -7.15 -10.05
N ARG A 130 -0.43 -6.08 -10.18
CA ARG A 130 -0.75 -5.47 -11.48
C ARG A 130 0.47 -4.88 -12.17
N CYS A 131 1.37 -4.25 -11.42
CA CYS A 131 2.62 -3.74 -11.97
C CYS A 131 3.50 -4.86 -12.54
N ILE A 132 3.59 -5.99 -11.83
CA ILE A 132 4.34 -7.16 -12.28
C ILE A 132 3.68 -7.77 -13.53
N GLU A 133 2.37 -7.95 -13.51
CA GLU A 133 1.61 -8.47 -14.65
C GLU A 133 1.77 -7.60 -15.91
N SER A 134 1.98 -6.29 -15.74
CA SER A 134 2.26 -5.36 -16.84
C SER A 134 3.73 -5.33 -17.28
N GLY A 135 4.60 -6.16 -16.69
CA GLY A 135 6.01 -6.24 -17.03
C GLY A 135 6.90 -5.19 -16.36
N MET A 136 6.43 -4.52 -15.30
CA MET A 136 7.25 -3.56 -14.57
C MET A 136 8.47 -4.26 -13.92
N ASN A 137 9.64 -3.65 -14.04
CA ASN A 137 10.86 -4.16 -13.44
C ASN A 137 10.74 -4.23 -11.90
N ALA A 138 11.13 -5.37 -11.30
CA ALA A 138 11.03 -5.63 -9.87
C ALA A 138 11.79 -4.62 -9.01
N LEU A 139 12.97 -4.15 -9.48
CA LEU A 139 13.77 -3.17 -8.76
C LEU A 139 13.07 -1.81 -8.71
N VAL A 140 12.48 -1.38 -9.83
CA VAL A 140 11.71 -0.14 -9.91
C VAL A 140 10.49 -0.22 -8.98
N LEU A 141 9.74 -1.33 -9.05
CA LEU A 141 8.59 -1.56 -8.17
C LEU A 141 8.98 -1.56 -6.70
N SER A 142 10.10 -2.21 -6.35
CA SER A 142 10.62 -2.24 -4.96
C SER A 142 10.90 -0.83 -4.43
N LYS A 143 11.49 0.05 -5.25
CA LYS A 143 11.73 1.46 -4.91
C LYS A 143 10.43 2.23 -4.72
N ILE A 144 9.48 2.12 -5.64
CA ILE A 144 8.15 2.77 -5.54
C ILE A 144 7.44 2.34 -4.25
N LEU A 145 7.48 1.05 -3.94
CA LEU A 145 6.87 0.51 -2.73
C LEU A 145 7.65 0.85 -1.46
N GLY A 146 8.94 1.17 -1.54
CA GLY A 146 9.80 1.42 -0.39
C GLY A 146 10.11 0.15 0.40
N HIS A 147 10.30 -0.97 -0.27
CA HIS A 147 10.74 -2.21 0.37
C HIS A 147 12.22 -2.12 0.74
N LYS A 148 12.56 -2.48 1.98
CA LYS A 148 13.97 -2.54 2.44
C LYS A 148 14.79 -3.57 1.68
N LYS A 149 14.15 -4.69 1.35
CA LYS A 149 14.76 -5.83 0.67
C LYS A 149 13.95 -6.13 -0.59
N ILE A 150 14.64 -6.34 -1.69
CA ILE A 150 14.03 -6.66 -2.98
C ILE A 150 13.28 -8.00 -2.93
N GLU A 151 13.70 -8.92 -2.04
CA GLU A 151 13.09 -10.24 -1.88
C GLU A 151 11.59 -10.14 -1.56
N ILE A 152 11.17 -9.08 -0.85
CA ILE A 152 9.74 -8.82 -0.55
C ILE A 152 8.95 -8.61 -1.85
N THR A 153 9.54 -7.92 -2.82
CA THR A 153 8.94 -7.72 -4.16
C THR A 153 9.04 -9.00 -4.98
N LEU A 154 10.17 -9.70 -4.94
CA LEU A 154 10.37 -10.95 -5.67
C LEU A 154 9.42 -12.07 -5.21
N ASN A 155 9.04 -12.10 -3.94
CA ASN A 155 8.02 -13.05 -3.45
C ASN A 155 6.66 -12.85 -4.13
N VAL A 156 6.31 -11.63 -4.50
CA VAL A 156 5.11 -11.35 -5.31
C VAL A 156 5.31 -11.87 -6.73
N TYR A 157 6.53 -11.74 -7.29
CA TYR A 157 6.88 -12.31 -8.59
C TYR A 157 6.75 -13.83 -8.59
N THR A 158 7.28 -14.51 -7.57
CA THR A 158 7.27 -15.98 -7.49
C THR A 158 5.85 -16.54 -7.54
N SER A 159 4.88 -15.87 -6.89
CA SER A 159 3.48 -16.31 -6.90
C SER A 159 2.82 -16.21 -8.28
N ILE A 160 3.35 -15.37 -9.16
CA ILE A 160 2.82 -15.09 -10.50
C ILE A 160 3.64 -15.81 -11.58
N PHE A 161 4.90 -16.12 -11.29
CA PHE A 161 5.91 -16.61 -12.22
C PHE A 161 5.45 -17.83 -13.04
N ASN A 162 4.80 -18.79 -12.42
CA ASN A 162 4.31 -19.99 -13.10
C ASN A 162 3.31 -19.71 -14.25
N LYS A 163 2.66 -18.52 -14.25
CA LYS A 163 1.73 -18.10 -15.30
C LYS A 163 2.42 -17.38 -16.46
N PHE A 164 3.61 -16.83 -16.22
CA PHE A 164 4.30 -15.97 -17.19
C PHE A 164 5.53 -16.61 -17.84
N THR A 165 5.99 -17.77 -17.33
CA THR A 165 7.24 -18.41 -17.78
C THR A 165 7.24 -18.62 -19.31
N ILE A 166 6.15 -19.09 -19.89
CA ILE A 166 6.05 -19.34 -21.34
C ILE A 166 6.15 -18.01 -22.10
N LYS A 167 5.41 -16.97 -21.68
CA LYS A 167 5.44 -15.66 -22.34
C LYS A 167 6.80 -14.97 -22.26
N GLU A 168 7.57 -15.21 -21.20
CA GLU A 168 8.92 -14.65 -21.05
C GLU A 168 9.92 -15.41 -21.94
N VAL A 169 9.75 -16.73 -22.08
CA VAL A 169 10.55 -17.54 -23.02
C VAL A 169 10.24 -17.16 -24.47
N ASP A 170 8.98 -16.89 -24.80
CA ASP A 170 8.59 -16.47 -26.15
C ASP A 170 9.26 -15.15 -26.59
N LYS A 171 9.58 -14.25 -25.65
CA LYS A 171 10.35 -13.03 -25.94
C LYS A 171 11.78 -13.34 -26.43
N ILE A 172 12.37 -14.42 -25.94
CA ILE A 172 13.71 -14.84 -26.32
C ILE A 172 13.68 -15.45 -27.71
N ASN A 173 12.60 -16.18 -28.10
CA ASN A 173 12.44 -16.78 -29.42
C ASN A 173 12.49 -15.76 -30.57
N ASN A 174 12.23 -14.47 -30.29
CA ASN A 174 12.32 -13.39 -31.28
C ASN A 174 13.73 -12.78 -31.39
N ILE A 175 14.70 -13.26 -30.61
CA ILE A 175 16.09 -12.76 -30.59
C ILE A 175 16.99 -13.72 -31.37
N PHE A 176 16.59 -14.98 -31.50
CA PHE A 176 17.26 -16.06 -32.25
C PHE A 176 16.43 -16.48 -33.46
#